data_15132dc3b5c6304123311cb7d2c037b5
#
_entry.id   15132dc3b5c6304123311cb7d2c037b5
#
_cell.length_a   1.000
_cell.length_b   1.000
_cell.length_c   1.000
_cell.angle_alpha   90.00
_cell.angle_beta   90.00
_cell.angle_gamma   90.00
#
_symmetry.space_group_name_H-M   'P 1'
#
loop_
_entity.id
_entity.type
_entity.pdbx_description
1 polymer ?
#
loop_
_entity_poly.entity_id
_entity_poly.type
_entity_poly.pdbx_seq_one_letter_code
_entity_poly.pdbx_strand_id
1 'polypeptide(L)'
;MPATGERGWRKLILALLAFVFLPELPQLRAILPVEQTIYLLVPALAACFLVGWWAGGRALVAIAWVSLAAWLMWERPGTPEAFHNLERGWSLLLAGAFGLTCLLGERRPLFARALGALSIAIFLAIAMSVTGPVPLSAAKETIASEFVHRNDETMAGINGVIGDHPKEWNDVTSRFPTFATMPAEIEKQLTTLSRVGLTVFPSLLSLESLIALALAWTIYHRLSRARLGAPLRPLREFRFNDQLVWGLMVGLTIVLLPTLQAFRGVGRNLLVFFYALYAIRGLGVLVWFLAPSAMAMTVGVGLVMLFSGFLWIQLFALAGFLIFLFASFVLGLGDTWADWRRRVRPTA
;
A
#
# COMPACT_ATOMS: atom_id res chain seq x y z
N MET A 1 -24.23 21.87 -11.05
CA MET A 1 -24.71 21.25 -9.80
C MET A 1 -23.47 20.95 -8.95
N PRO A 2 -23.36 21.41 -7.70
CA PRO A 2 -22.23 21.10 -6.86
C PRO A 2 -22.28 19.61 -6.49
N ALA A 3 -21.18 18.91 -6.72
CA ALA A 3 -21.05 17.49 -6.41
C ALA A 3 -21.23 17.25 -4.91
N THR A 4 -22.34 16.66 -4.53
CA THR A 4 -22.73 16.35 -3.13
C THR A 4 -21.93 15.23 -2.49
N GLY A 5 -20.85 14.75 -3.17
CA GLY A 5 -20.06 13.58 -2.75
C GLY A 5 -18.90 13.80 -1.77
N GLU A 6 -18.52 15.05 -1.48
CA GLU A 6 -17.25 15.34 -0.79
C GLU A 6 -17.32 15.48 0.75
N ARG A 7 -18.46 15.20 1.38
CA ARG A 7 -18.67 15.51 2.81
C ARG A 7 -18.09 14.48 3.81
N GLY A 8 -17.36 13.49 3.40
CA GLY A 8 -16.89 12.42 4.30
C GLY A 8 -15.47 12.62 4.86
N TRP A 9 -15.16 13.69 5.63
CA TRP A 9 -13.88 13.84 6.36
C TRP A 9 -13.58 12.62 7.24
N ARG A 10 -14.59 12.03 7.88
CA ARG A 10 -14.44 10.83 8.74
C ARG A 10 -13.78 9.66 8.00
N LYS A 11 -14.21 9.38 6.77
CA LYS A 11 -13.63 8.28 5.97
C LYS A 11 -12.18 8.56 5.57
N LEU A 12 -11.86 9.81 5.23
CA LEU A 12 -10.49 10.18 4.89
C LEU A 12 -9.57 10.12 6.11
N ILE A 13 -10.02 10.65 7.26
CA ILE A 13 -9.25 10.59 8.50
C ILE A 13 -9.00 9.13 8.90
N LEU A 14 -10.03 8.27 8.83
CA LEU A 14 -9.87 6.84 9.11
C LEU A 14 -8.87 6.17 8.15
N ALA A 15 -8.94 6.48 6.85
CA ALA A 15 -8.00 5.94 5.87
C ALA A 15 -6.57 6.45 6.10
N LEU A 16 -6.40 7.72 6.50
CA LEU A 16 -5.10 8.29 6.87
C LEU A 16 -4.54 7.63 8.14
N LEU A 17 -5.36 7.49 9.17
CA LEU A 17 -4.95 6.80 10.40
C LEU A 17 -4.57 5.35 10.09
N ALA A 18 -5.37 4.64 9.30
CA ALA A 18 -5.02 3.29 8.88
C ALA A 18 -3.71 3.25 8.09
N PHE A 19 -3.51 4.18 7.15
CA PHE A 19 -2.29 4.23 6.33
C PHE A 19 -1.03 4.53 7.13
N VAL A 20 -1.13 5.35 8.19
CA VAL A 20 0.01 5.72 9.05
C VAL A 20 0.27 4.68 10.13
N PHE A 21 -0.78 4.15 10.77
CA PHE A 21 -0.60 3.30 11.96
C PHE A 21 -0.63 1.80 11.68
N LEU A 22 -1.27 1.32 10.60
CA LEU A 22 -1.24 -0.12 10.30
C LEU A 22 0.17 -0.67 10.06
N PRO A 23 1.09 0.05 9.39
CA PRO A 23 2.47 -0.44 9.21
C PRO A 23 3.24 -0.62 10.51
N GLU A 24 2.84 0.05 11.59
CA GLU A 24 3.47 -0.10 12.92
C GLU A 24 3.12 -1.44 13.61
N LEU A 25 2.09 -2.16 13.10
CA LEU A 25 1.77 -3.48 13.64
C LEU A 25 2.89 -4.48 13.29
N PRO A 26 3.40 -5.28 14.26
CA PRO A 26 4.57 -6.15 14.06
C PRO A 26 4.49 -7.04 12.82
N GLN A 27 3.32 -7.64 12.56
CA GLN A 27 3.11 -8.52 11.41
C GLN A 27 3.12 -7.76 10.08
N LEU A 28 2.59 -6.53 10.04
CA LEU A 28 2.58 -5.69 8.85
C LEU A 28 3.94 -5.03 8.65
N ARG A 29 4.61 -4.60 9.72
CA ARG A 29 5.98 -4.09 9.71
C ARG A 29 6.97 -5.09 9.11
N ALA A 30 6.77 -6.40 9.36
CA ALA A 30 7.58 -7.47 8.79
C ALA A 30 7.35 -7.71 7.29
N ILE A 31 6.26 -7.20 6.69
CA ILE A 31 5.94 -7.42 5.27
C ILE A 31 6.06 -6.13 4.46
N LEU A 32 5.63 -4.99 5.02
CA LEU A 32 5.47 -3.75 4.27
C LEU A 32 6.83 -3.10 3.96
N PRO A 33 7.03 -2.59 2.74
CA PRO A 33 8.25 -1.92 2.32
C PRO A 33 8.56 -0.67 3.14
N VAL A 34 7.57 0.20 3.32
CA VAL A 34 7.72 1.48 4.00
C VAL A 34 7.02 1.43 5.35
N GLU A 35 7.79 1.56 6.42
CA GLU A 35 7.27 1.58 7.78
C GLU A 35 6.57 2.92 8.05
N GLN A 36 7.28 4.00 7.77
CA GLN A 36 6.77 5.35 7.97
C GLN A 36 6.16 5.91 6.68
N THR A 37 4.95 5.47 6.34
CA THR A 37 4.24 5.84 5.11
C THR A 37 4.04 7.35 4.91
N ILE A 38 4.28 8.15 5.94
CA ILE A 38 4.30 9.62 5.87
C ILE A 38 5.38 10.12 4.90
N TYR A 39 6.50 9.38 4.73
CA TYR A 39 7.55 9.70 3.76
C TYR A 39 7.06 9.58 2.31
N LEU A 40 6.07 8.75 2.02
CA LEU A 40 5.43 8.70 0.71
C LEU A 40 4.35 9.77 0.55
N LEU A 41 3.58 10.02 1.61
CA LEU A 41 2.40 10.88 1.58
C LEU A 41 2.75 12.36 1.46
N VAL A 42 3.69 12.84 2.29
CA VAL A 42 3.98 14.29 2.38
C VAL A 42 4.64 14.84 1.11
N PRO A 43 5.66 14.18 0.50
CA PRO A 43 6.20 14.63 -0.79
C PRO A 43 5.18 14.58 -1.92
N ALA A 44 4.29 13.56 -1.94
CA ALA A 44 3.20 13.49 -2.91
C ALA A 44 2.20 14.65 -2.76
N LEU A 45 1.89 15.05 -1.52
CA LEU A 45 1.10 16.24 -1.24
C LEU A 45 1.79 17.52 -1.69
N ALA A 46 3.09 17.66 -1.39
CA ALA A 46 3.89 18.80 -1.83
C ALA A 46 3.87 18.93 -3.36
N ALA A 47 4.01 17.82 -4.09
CA ALA A 47 3.89 17.80 -5.55
C ALA A 47 2.50 18.26 -6.03
N CYS A 48 1.41 17.78 -5.40
CA CYS A 48 0.06 18.22 -5.73
C CYS A 48 -0.12 19.73 -5.53
N PHE A 49 0.35 20.27 -4.41
CA PHE A 49 0.17 21.69 -4.09
C PHE A 49 1.08 22.57 -4.94
N LEU A 50 2.29 22.13 -5.26
CA LEU A 50 3.21 22.86 -6.14
C LEU A 50 2.62 22.99 -7.57
N VAL A 51 2.13 21.90 -8.15
CA VAL A 51 1.47 21.93 -9.46
C VAL A 51 0.15 22.70 -9.37
N GLY A 52 -0.59 22.55 -8.26
CA GLY A 52 -1.80 23.31 -8.01
C GLY A 52 -1.58 24.82 -7.92
N TRP A 53 -0.46 25.27 -7.36
CA TRP A 53 -0.07 26.68 -7.38
C TRP A 53 0.17 27.16 -8.80
N TRP A 54 0.88 26.39 -9.61
CA TRP A 54 1.08 26.72 -11.04
C TRP A 54 -0.25 26.88 -11.78
N ALA A 55 -1.26 26.10 -11.40
CA ALA A 55 -2.62 26.17 -11.96
C ALA A 55 -3.52 27.27 -11.32
N GLY A 56 -2.93 28.27 -10.63
CA GLY A 56 -3.65 29.37 -10.02
C GLY A 56 -4.04 29.18 -8.54
N GLY A 57 -3.44 28.20 -7.86
CA GLY A 57 -3.62 27.99 -6.43
C GLY A 57 -2.83 28.96 -5.55
N ARG A 58 -2.90 28.76 -4.23
CA ARG A 58 -2.23 29.61 -3.23
C ARG A 58 -0.77 29.24 -3.08
N ALA A 59 0.15 30.17 -3.37
CA ALA A 59 1.60 29.99 -3.22
C ALA A 59 1.99 29.65 -1.78
N LEU A 60 1.43 30.31 -0.77
CA LEU A 60 1.76 30.06 0.64
C LEU A 60 1.48 28.60 1.07
N VAL A 61 0.39 28.01 0.57
CA VAL A 61 0.05 26.63 0.88
C VAL A 61 1.04 25.67 0.19
N ALA A 62 1.42 25.95 -1.05
CA ALA A 62 2.44 25.17 -1.76
C ALA A 62 3.79 25.24 -1.05
N ILE A 63 4.24 26.45 -0.66
CA ILE A 63 5.47 26.64 0.10
C ILE A 63 5.42 25.87 1.42
N ALA A 64 4.31 25.95 2.18
CA ALA A 64 4.20 25.23 3.44
C ALA A 64 4.36 23.70 3.27
N TRP A 65 3.70 23.10 2.27
CA TRP A 65 3.81 21.67 2.00
C TRP A 65 5.21 21.25 1.48
N VAL A 66 5.81 22.09 0.61
CA VAL A 66 7.17 21.85 0.12
C VAL A 66 8.19 21.96 1.27
N SER A 67 8.04 22.98 2.15
CA SER A 67 8.91 23.12 3.32
C SER A 67 8.76 21.94 4.30
N LEU A 68 7.52 21.48 4.53
CA LEU A 68 7.26 20.30 5.36
C LEU A 68 7.89 19.04 4.74
N ALA A 69 7.75 18.86 3.43
CA ALA A 69 8.37 17.73 2.73
C ALA A 69 9.90 17.81 2.80
N ALA A 70 10.48 18.99 2.60
CA ALA A 70 11.92 19.20 2.69
C ALA A 70 12.43 18.94 4.12
N TRP A 71 11.73 19.43 5.14
CA TRP A 71 12.09 19.17 6.53
C TRP A 71 12.02 17.67 6.85
N LEU A 72 10.95 16.98 6.48
CA LEU A 72 10.79 15.55 6.69
C LEU A 72 11.90 14.75 5.96
N MET A 73 12.25 15.14 4.74
CA MET A 73 13.35 14.50 4.00
C MET A 73 14.73 14.80 4.60
N TRP A 74 14.88 15.87 5.36
CA TRP A 74 16.12 16.23 6.04
C TRP A 74 16.27 15.56 7.40
N GLU A 75 15.18 15.32 8.10
CA GLU A 75 15.17 14.68 9.41
C GLU A 75 15.74 13.26 9.33
N ARG A 76 16.54 12.87 10.32
CA ARG A 76 17.14 11.54 10.40
C ARG A 76 16.37 10.72 11.43
N PRO A 77 15.44 9.84 11.03
CA PRO A 77 14.88 8.84 11.94
C PRO A 77 15.97 7.84 12.35
N GLY A 78 15.73 7.09 13.41
CA GLY A 78 16.66 6.09 13.94
C GLY A 78 16.90 4.84 13.06
N THR A 79 16.37 4.82 11.84
CA THR A 79 16.57 3.72 10.85
C THR A 79 17.98 3.72 10.29
N PRO A 80 18.51 2.56 9.82
CA PRO A 80 19.79 2.50 9.12
C PRO A 80 19.88 3.51 7.99
N GLU A 81 20.97 4.31 7.98
CA GLU A 81 21.11 5.45 7.06
C GLU A 81 20.96 5.04 5.58
N ALA A 82 21.47 3.87 5.21
CA ALA A 82 21.42 3.36 3.84
C ALA A 82 19.98 3.08 3.38
N PHE A 83 19.17 2.42 4.20
CA PHE A 83 17.76 2.12 3.86
C PHE A 83 16.95 3.42 3.78
N HIS A 84 17.12 4.32 4.73
CA HIS A 84 16.45 5.59 4.75
C HIS A 84 16.77 6.46 3.51
N ASN A 85 17.99 6.42 3.01
CA ASN A 85 18.35 7.08 1.76
C ASN A 85 17.64 6.48 0.54
N LEU A 86 17.40 5.15 0.52
CA LEU A 86 16.58 4.50 -0.51
C LEU A 86 15.11 4.95 -0.44
N GLU A 87 14.53 5.01 0.75
CA GLU A 87 13.16 5.50 0.94
C GLU A 87 12.98 6.94 0.49
N ARG A 88 13.92 7.83 0.87
CA ARG A 88 13.92 9.24 0.44
C ARG A 88 14.05 9.36 -1.07
N GLY A 89 14.99 8.63 -1.65
CA GLY A 89 15.18 8.59 -3.10
C GLY A 89 13.92 8.16 -3.83
N TRP A 90 13.29 7.08 -3.37
CA TRP A 90 12.04 6.61 -3.93
C TRP A 90 10.92 7.63 -3.80
N SER A 91 10.73 8.21 -2.61
CA SER A 91 9.69 9.21 -2.35
C SER A 91 9.82 10.45 -3.21
N LEU A 92 11.05 10.94 -3.42
CA LEU A 92 11.33 12.09 -4.27
C LEU A 92 11.10 11.76 -5.75
N LEU A 93 11.54 10.59 -6.23
CA LEU A 93 11.29 10.12 -7.59
C LEU A 93 9.77 9.99 -7.86
N LEU A 94 9.05 9.39 -6.93
CA LEU A 94 7.60 9.21 -7.03
C LEU A 94 6.87 10.57 -7.05
N ALA A 95 7.21 11.47 -6.12
CA ALA A 95 6.60 12.79 -6.02
C ALA A 95 6.90 13.65 -7.26
N GLY A 96 8.15 13.65 -7.74
CA GLY A 96 8.54 14.35 -8.95
C GLY A 96 7.85 13.81 -10.20
N ALA A 97 7.82 12.48 -10.36
CA ALA A 97 7.12 11.83 -11.46
C ALA A 97 5.60 12.11 -11.40
N PHE A 98 5.01 12.15 -10.20
CA PHE A 98 3.59 12.46 -10.04
C PHE A 98 3.29 13.92 -10.37
N GLY A 99 4.12 14.85 -9.91
CA GLY A 99 4.04 16.27 -10.33
C GLY A 99 4.09 16.42 -11.85
N LEU A 100 5.04 15.75 -12.50
CA LEU A 100 5.17 15.75 -13.97
C LEU A 100 3.92 15.20 -14.66
N THR A 101 3.39 14.05 -14.21
CA THR A 101 2.16 13.48 -14.80
C THR A 101 0.92 14.34 -14.55
N CYS A 102 0.89 15.11 -13.46
CA CYS A 102 -0.17 16.08 -13.19
C CYS A 102 -0.10 17.28 -14.12
N LEU A 103 1.10 17.77 -14.46
CA LEU A 103 1.31 18.86 -15.42
C LEU A 103 0.94 18.44 -16.85
N LEU A 104 1.42 17.27 -17.29
CA LEU A 104 1.25 16.79 -18.67
C LEU A 104 -0.12 16.15 -18.95
N GLY A 105 -0.79 15.70 -17.91
CA GLY A 105 -1.99 14.84 -18.02
C GLY A 105 -3.29 15.48 -17.51
N GLU A 106 -3.54 16.77 -17.72
CA GLU A 106 -4.64 17.52 -17.12
C GLU A 106 -6.03 16.88 -17.24
N ARG A 107 -6.29 16.16 -18.34
CA ARG A 107 -7.57 15.48 -18.60
C ARG A 107 -7.62 14.01 -18.19
N ARG A 108 -6.48 13.43 -17.74
CA ARG A 108 -6.43 12.00 -17.39
C ARG A 108 -6.98 11.76 -15.97
N PRO A 109 -7.65 10.61 -15.73
CA PRO A 109 -8.09 10.24 -14.37
C PRO A 109 -6.88 10.01 -13.45
N LEU A 110 -7.07 10.19 -12.13
CA LEU A 110 -6.01 10.03 -11.14
C LEU A 110 -5.24 8.72 -11.30
N PHE A 111 -5.95 7.60 -11.45
CA PHE A 111 -5.30 6.29 -11.54
C PHE A 111 -4.30 6.20 -12.69
N ALA A 112 -4.65 6.74 -13.86
CA ALA A 112 -3.74 6.76 -15.01
C ALA A 112 -2.51 7.67 -14.77
N ARG A 113 -2.67 8.80 -14.04
CA ARG A 113 -1.55 9.66 -13.63
C ARG A 113 -0.65 8.95 -12.61
N ALA A 114 -1.25 8.34 -11.59
CA ALA A 114 -0.53 7.62 -10.54
C ALA A 114 0.24 6.43 -11.10
N LEU A 115 -0.38 5.64 -12.00
CA LEU A 115 0.29 4.53 -12.67
C LEU A 115 1.42 5.03 -13.59
N GLY A 116 1.20 6.12 -14.32
CA GLY A 116 2.24 6.76 -15.13
C GLY A 116 3.41 7.26 -14.28
N ALA A 117 3.12 7.91 -13.14
CA ALA A 117 4.14 8.35 -12.20
C ALA A 117 4.94 7.18 -11.63
N LEU A 118 4.26 6.11 -11.24
CA LEU A 118 4.90 4.89 -10.74
C LEU A 118 5.81 4.27 -11.81
N SER A 119 5.34 4.18 -13.06
CA SER A 119 6.15 3.66 -14.17
C SER A 119 7.40 4.49 -14.44
N ILE A 120 7.28 5.83 -14.39
CA ILE A 120 8.42 6.75 -14.52
C ILE A 120 9.38 6.58 -13.35
N ALA A 121 8.88 6.51 -12.11
CA ALA A 121 9.71 6.34 -10.92
C ALA A 121 10.48 5.00 -10.96
N ILE A 122 9.82 3.90 -11.33
CA ILE A 122 10.46 2.58 -11.49
C ILE A 122 11.54 2.65 -12.57
N PHE A 123 11.24 3.23 -13.73
CA PHE A 123 12.20 3.35 -14.82
C PHE A 123 13.43 4.15 -14.39
N LEU A 124 13.23 5.30 -13.73
CA LEU A 124 14.33 6.13 -13.22
C LEU A 124 15.13 5.40 -12.13
N ALA A 125 14.49 4.70 -11.22
CA ALA A 125 15.17 3.93 -10.18
C ALA A 125 16.03 2.81 -10.80
N ILE A 126 15.54 2.10 -11.81
CA ILE A 126 16.32 1.10 -12.54
C ILE A 126 17.49 1.77 -13.29
N ALA A 127 17.23 2.87 -13.99
CA ALA A 127 18.27 3.60 -14.71
C ALA A 127 19.38 4.07 -13.75
N MET A 128 19.03 4.63 -12.59
CA MET A 128 19.98 5.03 -11.56
C MET A 128 20.76 3.85 -10.98
N SER A 129 20.14 2.68 -10.83
CA SER A 129 20.82 1.46 -10.35
C SER A 129 21.82 0.89 -11.36
N VAL A 130 21.61 1.16 -12.65
CA VAL A 130 22.52 0.72 -13.72
C VAL A 130 23.67 1.70 -13.93
N THR A 131 23.40 3.00 -13.83
CA THR A 131 24.38 4.08 -14.14
C THR A 131 24.99 4.73 -12.90
N GLY A 132 24.36 4.55 -11.73
CA GLY A 132 24.76 5.20 -10.49
C GLY A 132 25.77 4.39 -9.66
N PRO A 133 26.22 4.98 -8.54
CA PRO A 133 27.21 4.35 -7.67
C PRO A 133 26.65 3.20 -6.82
N VAL A 134 25.33 3.08 -6.70
CA VAL A 134 24.67 2.05 -5.91
C VAL A 134 24.07 0.99 -6.84
N PRO A 135 24.73 -0.17 -6.99
CA PRO A 135 24.21 -1.24 -7.83
C PRO A 135 22.95 -1.89 -7.21
N LEU A 136 22.11 -2.50 -8.03
CA LEU A 136 20.89 -3.15 -7.60
C LEU A 136 21.11 -4.22 -6.53
N SER A 137 22.27 -4.90 -6.56
CA SER A 137 22.65 -5.88 -5.54
C SER A 137 22.80 -5.26 -4.15
N ALA A 138 23.47 -4.10 -4.06
CA ALA A 138 23.64 -3.37 -2.80
C ALA A 138 22.29 -2.85 -2.27
N ALA A 139 21.42 -2.36 -3.16
CA ALA A 139 20.07 -1.96 -2.75
C ALA A 139 19.26 -3.14 -2.19
N LYS A 140 19.35 -4.32 -2.81
CA LYS A 140 18.70 -5.55 -2.29
C LYS A 140 19.23 -5.97 -0.93
N GLU A 141 20.54 -5.88 -0.72
CA GLU A 141 21.19 -6.21 0.55
C GLU A 141 20.76 -5.23 1.65
N THR A 142 20.75 -3.94 1.35
CA THR A 142 20.23 -2.90 2.25
C THR A 142 18.78 -3.15 2.64
N ILE A 143 17.92 -3.51 1.69
CA ILE A 143 16.52 -3.83 1.98
C ILE A 143 16.44 -5.10 2.85
N ALA A 144 17.21 -6.13 2.54
CA ALA A 144 17.21 -7.38 3.31
C ALA A 144 17.69 -7.17 4.74
N SER A 145 18.76 -6.39 4.94
CA SER A 145 19.27 -6.06 6.30
C SER A 145 18.26 -5.26 7.12
N GLU A 146 17.50 -4.38 6.48
CA GLU A 146 16.44 -3.62 7.15
C GLU A 146 15.32 -4.52 7.68
N PHE A 147 14.85 -5.49 6.89
CA PHE A 147 13.83 -6.43 7.35
C PHE A 147 14.31 -7.29 8.53
N VAL A 148 15.59 -7.67 8.54
CA VAL A 148 16.20 -8.37 9.69
C VAL A 148 16.22 -7.45 10.90
N HIS A 149 16.68 -6.21 10.74
CA HIS A 149 16.76 -5.21 11.82
C HIS A 149 15.38 -4.96 12.47
N ARG A 150 14.32 -4.80 11.67
CA ARG A 150 12.95 -4.63 12.16
C ARG A 150 12.44 -5.82 12.97
N ASN A 151 12.80 -7.03 12.53
CA ASN A 151 12.44 -8.24 13.29
C ASN A 151 13.19 -8.29 14.62
N ASP A 152 14.47 -7.97 14.62
CA ASP A 152 15.31 -7.97 15.80
C ASP A 152 14.82 -6.93 16.83
N GLU A 153 14.47 -5.72 16.38
CA GLU A 153 13.85 -4.69 17.23
C GLU A 153 12.52 -5.16 17.82
N THR A 154 11.67 -5.78 17.00
CA THR A 154 10.37 -6.31 17.47
C THR A 154 10.58 -7.39 18.52
N MET A 155 11.52 -8.31 18.30
CA MET A 155 11.84 -9.37 19.26
C MET A 155 12.52 -8.82 20.51
N ALA A 156 13.39 -7.83 20.39
CA ALA A 156 13.99 -7.14 21.52
C ALA A 156 12.93 -6.47 22.41
N GLY A 157 11.92 -5.81 21.78
CA GLY A 157 10.79 -5.25 22.51
C GLY A 157 9.98 -6.31 23.28
N ILE A 158 9.65 -7.43 22.64
CA ILE A 158 8.91 -8.53 23.28
C ILE A 158 9.72 -9.12 24.45
N ASN A 159 11.00 -9.41 24.22
CA ASN A 159 11.88 -9.96 25.25
C ASN A 159 12.13 -8.97 26.40
N GLY A 160 12.17 -7.66 26.10
CA GLY A 160 12.24 -6.60 27.09
C GLY A 160 11.03 -6.63 28.03
N VAL A 161 9.80 -6.64 27.48
CA VAL A 161 8.56 -6.73 28.29
C VAL A 161 8.55 -7.99 29.17
N ILE A 162 8.99 -9.14 28.62
CA ILE A 162 9.09 -10.39 29.40
C ILE A 162 10.15 -10.25 30.51
N GLY A 163 11.30 -9.63 30.21
CA GLY A 163 12.39 -9.41 31.16
C GLY A 163 12.03 -8.43 32.27
N ASP A 164 11.21 -7.43 31.99
CA ASP A 164 10.75 -6.45 32.97
C ASP A 164 9.71 -7.04 33.95
N HIS A 165 8.95 -8.08 33.50
CA HIS A 165 7.88 -8.72 34.29
C HIS A 165 8.07 -10.24 34.46
N PRO A 166 9.23 -10.71 35.00
CA PRO A 166 9.57 -12.14 35.02
C PRO A 166 8.64 -12.97 35.93
N LYS A 167 8.15 -12.38 37.04
CA LYS A 167 7.23 -13.09 37.95
C LYS A 167 5.88 -13.33 37.30
N GLU A 168 5.33 -12.32 36.64
CA GLU A 168 4.05 -12.40 35.94
C GLU A 168 4.15 -13.37 34.76
N TRP A 169 5.24 -13.31 34.03
CA TRP A 169 5.52 -14.23 32.91
C TRP A 169 5.57 -15.69 33.37
N ASN A 170 6.30 -15.96 34.49
CA ASN A 170 6.38 -17.29 35.05
C ASN A 170 5.03 -17.80 35.58
N ASP A 171 4.20 -16.93 36.18
CA ASP A 171 2.86 -17.29 36.62
C ASP A 171 1.95 -17.63 35.43
N VAL A 172 1.97 -16.82 34.34
CA VAL A 172 1.22 -17.06 33.14
C VAL A 172 1.67 -18.36 32.43
N THR A 173 2.99 -18.58 32.29
CA THR A 173 3.51 -19.78 31.60
C THR A 173 3.31 -21.06 32.43
N SER A 174 3.26 -20.96 33.77
CA SER A 174 2.93 -22.10 34.63
C SER A 174 1.46 -22.51 34.51
N ARG A 175 0.56 -21.54 34.36
CA ARG A 175 -0.89 -21.79 34.13
C ARG A 175 -1.22 -22.20 32.68
N PHE A 176 -0.48 -21.63 31.74
CA PHE A 176 -0.68 -21.84 30.31
C PHE A 176 0.65 -22.15 29.62
N PRO A 177 1.12 -23.41 29.62
CA PRO A 177 2.43 -23.78 29.09
C PRO A 177 2.67 -23.39 27.61
N THR A 178 1.60 -23.24 26.83
CA THR A 178 1.67 -22.79 25.41
C THR A 178 2.25 -21.38 25.27
N PHE A 179 2.15 -20.52 26.28
CA PHE A 179 2.75 -19.19 26.23
C PHE A 179 4.28 -19.23 26.30
N ALA A 180 4.88 -20.28 26.88
CA ALA A 180 6.33 -20.41 26.94
C ALA A 180 6.99 -20.50 25.56
N THR A 181 6.27 -21.06 24.56
CA THR A 181 6.77 -21.19 23.17
C THR A 181 6.39 -20.00 22.28
N MET A 182 5.56 -19.08 22.79
CA MET A 182 5.03 -17.95 22.01
C MET A 182 6.11 -17.03 21.40
N PRO A 183 7.18 -16.63 22.12
CA PRO A 183 8.22 -15.78 21.54
C PRO A 183 8.91 -16.44 20.33
N ALA A 184 9.25 -17.72 20.43
CA ALA A 184 9.88 -18.47 19.34
C ALA A 184 8.94 -18.63 18.13
N GLU A 185 7.65 -18.81 18.37
CA GLU A 185 6.66 -18.89 17.29
C GLU A 185 6.46 -17.54 16.60
N ILE A 186 6.45 -16.44 17.36
CA ILE A 186 6.40 -15.08 16.80
C ILE A 186 7.63 -14.81 15.94
N GLU A 187 8.83 -15.12 16.42
CA GLU A 187 10.09 -14.95 15.67
C GLU A 187 10.05 -15.71 14.33
N LYS A 188 9.59 -16.96 14.37
CA LYS A 188 9.42 -17.79 13.17
C LYS A 188 8.40 -17.19 12.18
N GLN A 189 7.29 -16.66 12.71
CA GLN A 189 6.29 -15.98 11.87
C GLN A 189 6.85 -14.71 11.24
N LEU A 190 7.51 -13.84 12.02
CA LEU A 190 8.13 -12.60 11.52
C LEU A 190 9.17 -12.90 10.45
N THR A 191 10.04 -13.88 10.67
CA THR A 191 11.04 -14.31 9.67
C THR A 191 10.38 -14.80 8.37
N THR A 192 9.29 -15.54 8.48
CA THR A 192 8.55 -16.03 7.31
C THR A 192 7.89 -14.88 6.56
N LEU A 193 7.26 -13.96 7.28
CA LEU A 193 6.61 -12.77 6.71
C LEU A 193 7.62 -11.85 6.02
N SER A 194 8.78 -11.61 6.62
CA SER A 194 9.85 -10.80 6.02
C SER A 194 10.39 -11.41 4.74
N ARG A 195 10.55 -12.74 4.69
CA ARG A 195 10.96 -13.44 3.46
C ARG A 195 9.95 -13.25 2.34
N VAL A 196 8.66 -13.33 2.67
CA VAL A 196 7.58 -13.04 1.71
C VAL A 196 7.64 -11.57 1.30
N GLY A 197 7.73 -10.64 2.25
CA GLY A 197 7.85 -9.20 2.00
C GLY A 197 8.99 -8.86 1.05
N LEU A 198 10.19 -9.40 1.28
CA LEU A 198 11.37 -9.24 0.41
C LEU A 198 11.12 -9.77 -1.02
N THR A 199 10.44 -10.91 -1.14
CA THR A 199 10.17 -11.52 -2.45
C THR A 199 9.25 -10.65 -3.30
N VAL A 200 8.28 -9.98 -2.68
CA VAL A 200 7.27 -9.17 -3.36
C VAL A 200 7.43 -7.66 -3.07
N PHE A 201 8.60 -7.25 -2.56
CA PHE A 201 8.92 -5.88 -2.17
C PHE A 201 8.55 -4.84 -3.24
N PRO A 202 8.95 -4.98 -4.53
CA PRO A 202 8.60 -4.00 -5.55
C PRO A 202 7.09 -3.83 -5.76
N SER A 203 6.33 -4.92 -5.65
CA SER A 203 4.86 -4.87 -5.79
C SER A 203 4.21 -4.16 -4.62
N LEU A 204 4.63 -4.49 -3.39
CA LEU A 204 4.09 -3.86 -2.19
C LEU A 204 4.44 -2.38 -2.16
N LEU A 205 5.69 -2.01 -2.46
CA LEU A 205 6.11 -0.61 -2.57
C LEU A 205 5.28 0.16 -3.61
N SER A 206 5.00 -0.50 -4.74
CA SER A 206 4.15 0.08 -5.78
C SER A 206 2.71 0.30 -5.30
N LEU A 207 2.14 -0.65 -4.57
CA LEU A 207 0.79 -0.54 -4.00
C LEU A 207 0.70 0.53 -2.91
N GLU A 208 1.66 0.57 -1.98
CA GLU A 208 1.76 1.63 -0.97
C GLU A 208 1.87 3.01 -1.61
N SER A 209 2.71 3.12 -2.64
CA SER A 209 2.87 4.35 -3.43
C SER A 209 1.56 4.80 -4.07
N LEU A 210 0.79 3.88 -4.67
CA LEU A 210 -0.52 4.20 -5.25
C LEU A 210 -1.53 4.66 -4.19
N ILE A 211 -1.52 4.05 -3.00
CA ILE A 211 -2.37 4.47 -1.88
C ILE A 211 -1.97 5.87 -1.41
N ALA A 212 -0.67 6.12 -1.22
CA ALA A 212 -0.15 7.45 -0.85
C ALA A 212 -0.56 8.53 -1.85
N LEU A 213 -0.42 8.27 -3.16
CA LEU A 213 -0.84 9.19 -4.22
C LEU A 213 -2.35 9.43 -4.22
N ALA A 214 -3.17 8.40 -3.97
CA ALA A 214 -4.62 8.53 -3.88
C ALA A 214 -5.06 9.35 -2.66
N LEU A 215 -4.41 9.14 -1.51
CA LEU A 215 -4.65 9.93 -0.30
C LEU A 215 -4.20 11.37 -0.47
N ALA A 216 -2.98 11.61 -1.00
CA ALA A 216 -2.48 12.94 -1.32
C ALA A 216 -3.42 13.70 -2.25
N TRP A 217 -3.88 13.06 -3.32
CA TRP A 217 -4.86 13.63 -4.25
C TRP A 217 -6.17 14.00 -3.57
N THR A 218 -6.67 13.12 -2.69
CA THR A 218 -7.91 13.35 -1.98
C THR A 218 -7.81 14.52 -1.00
N ILE A 219 -6.69 14.61 -0.26
CA ILE A 219 -6.40 15.73 0.65
C ILE A 219 -6.29 17.04 -0.14
N TYR A 220 -5.51 17.02 -1.24
CA TYR A 220 -5.35 18.17 -2.11
C TYR A 220 -6.70 18.72 -2.59
N HIS A 221 -7.60 17.85 -3.09
CA HIS A 221 -8.92 18.28 -3.57
C HIS A 221 -9.84 18.84 -2.49
N ARG A 222 -9.60 18.54 -1.23
CA ARG A 222 -10.36 19.09 -0.10
C ARG A 222 -9.81 20.41 0.41
N LEU A 223 -8.51 20.59 0.33
CA LEU A 223 -7.82 21.77 0.87
C LEU A 223 -7.58 22.86 -0.20
N SER A 224 -7.45 22.47 -1.46
CA SER A 224 -7.14 23.41 -2.55
C SER A 224 -8.40 24.04 -3.14
N ARG A 225 -8.30 25.34 -3.46
CA ARG A 225 -9.32 26.07 -4.25
C ARG A 225 -9.15 25.80 -5.75
N ALA A 226 -7.91 25.79 -6.25
CA ALA A 226 -7.60 25.40 -7.62
C ALA A 226 -7.51 23.87 -7.69
N ARG A 227 -8.23 23.24 -8.59
CA ARG A 227 -8.30 21.77 -8.68
C ARG A 227 -7.63 21.28 -9.96
N LEU A 228 -6.67 20.40 -9.78
CA LEU A 228 -5.98 19.69 -10.86
C LEU A 228 -6.81 18.47 -11.30
N GLY A 229 -7.70 18.66 -12.24
CA GLY A 229 -8.53 17.56 -12.74
C GLY A 229 -9.66 17.12 -11.79
N ALA A 230 -10.24 15.95 -12.02
CA ALA A 230 -11.37 15.45 -11.26
C ALA A 230 -10.94 14.84 -9.91
N PRO A 231 -11.78 14.96 -8.86
CA PRO A 231 -11.56 14.28 -7.59
C PRO A 231 -11.57 12.75 -7.76
N LEU A 232 -11.06 12.03 -6.77
CA LEU A 232 -11.09 10.57 -6.74
C LEU A 232 -12.54 10.08 -6.76
N ARG A 233 -12.84 9.19 -7.70
CA ARG A 233 -14.16 8.56 -7.77
C ARG A 233 -14.35 7.56 -6.64
N PRO A 234 -15.59 7.36 -6.17
CA PRO A 234 -15.88 6.36 -5.15
C PRO A 234 -15.50 4.95 -5.62
N LEU A 235 -15.15 4.06 -4.68
CA LEU A 235 -14.69 2.70 -4.98
C LEU A 235 -15.65 1.92 -5.90
N ARG A 236 -16.96 2.11 -5.74
CA ARG A 236 -17.99 1.50 -6.61
C ARG A 236 -17.86 1.87 -8.10
N GLU A 237 -17.20 3.00 -8.40
CA GLU A 237 -16.95 3.47 -9.76
C GLU A 237 -15.50 3.25 -10.20
N PHE A 238 -14.68 2.62 -9.33
CA PHE A 238 -13.28 2.38 -9.64
C PHE A 238 -13.13 1.46 -10.85
N ARG A 239 -12.50 2.01 -11.87
CA ARG A 239 -12.16 1.33 -13.12
C ARG A 239 -10.83 1.82 -13.63
N PHE A 240 -10.12 0.95 -14.28
CA PHE A 240 -8.90 1.24 -15.01
C PHE A 240 -8.97 0.63 -16.41
N ASN A 241 -7.99 0.94 -17.25
CA ASN A 241 -7.94 0.47 -18.63
C ASN A 241 -7.89 -1.07 -18.67
N ASP A 242 -8.80 -1.68 -19.41
CA ASP A 242 -8.91 -3.14 -19.53
C ASP A 242 -7.67 -3.77 -20.15
N GLN A 243 -6.85 -3.01 -20.90
CA GLN A 243 -5.56 -3.47 -21.42
C GLN A 243 -4.55 -3.86 -20.33
N LEU A 244 -4.75 -3.44 -19.07
CA LEU A 244 -3.89 -3.86 -17.96
C LEU A 244 -3.96 -5.36 -17.65
N VAL A 245 -4.94 -6.08 -18.22
CA VAL A 245 -4.99 -7.55 -18.16
C VAL A 245 -3.75 -8.19 -18.79
N TRP A 246 -3.16 -7.55 -19.78
CA TRP A 246 -1.93 -8.04 -20.39
C TRP A 246 -0.75 -8.06 -19.41
N GLY A 247 -0.70 -7.15 -18.43
CA GLY A 247 0.30 -7.18 -17.37
C GLY A 247 0.18 -8.43 -16.49
N LEU A 248 -1.05 -8.87 -16.19
CA LEU A 248 -1.31 -10.13 -15.50
C LEU A 248 -0.87 -11.34 -16.35
N MET A 249 -1.21 -11.32 -17.64
CA MET A 249 -0.84 -12.38 -18.57
C MET A 249 0.68 -12.49 -18.74
N VAL A 250 1.38 -11.36 -18.88
CA VAL A 250 2.86 -11.32 -18.95
C VAL A 250 3.47 -11.88 -17.66
N GLY A 251 2.97 -11.45 -16.48
CA GLY A 251 3.43 -11.99 -15.19
C GLY A 251 3.26 -13.50 -15.10
N LEU A 252 2.09 -14.02 -15.51
CA LEU A 252 1.79 -15.45 -15.54
C LEU A 252 2.71 -16.22 -16.51
N THR A 253 2.89 -15.69 -17.71
CA THR A 253 3.79 -16.27 -18.73
C THR A 253 5.21 -16.38 -18.19
N ILE A 254 5.75 -15.33 -17.57
CA ILE A 254 7.11 -15.33 -16.99
C ILE A 254 7.25 -16.40 -15.90
N VAL A 255 6.23 -16.59 -15.06
CA VAL A 255 6.31 -17.57 -13.96
C VAL A 255 6.19 -18.99 -14.46
N LEU A 256 5.35 -19.25 -15.48
CA LEU A 256 5.07 -20.59 -15.99
C LEU A 256 6.12 -21.10 -16.98
N LEU A 257 6.75 -20.21 -17.77
CA LEU A 257 7.72 -20.64 -18.77
C LEU A 257 9.08 -20.98 -18.14
N PRO A 258 9.59 -22.23 -18.30
CA PRO A 258 10.90 -22.61 -17.77
C PRO A 258 12.07 -21.79 -18.34
N THR A 259 11.95 -21.34 -19.60
CA THR A 259 12.96 -20.50 -20.25
C THR A 259 13.14 -19.11 -19.63
N LEU A 260 12.15 -18.65 -18.87
CA LEU A 260 12.15 -17.33 -18.22
C LEU A 260 12.44 -17.40 -16.71
N GLN A 261 13.07 -18.48 -16.23
CA GLN A 261 13.36 -18.67 -14.80
C GLN A 261 14.14 -17.50 -14.17
N ALA A 262 15.06 -16.90 -14.90
CA ALA A 262 15.85 -15.75 -14.45
C ALA A 262 14.96 -14.54 -14.10
N PHE A 263 13.77 -14.41 -14.70
CA PHE A 263 12.83 -13.32 -14.50
C PHE A 263 11.65 -13.68 -13.57
N ARG A 264 11.66 -14.86 -12.95
CA ARG A 264 10.55 -15.30 -12.06
C ARG A 264 10.22 -14.29 -10.96
N GLY A 265 11.24 -13.61 -10.42
CA GLY A 265 11.02 -12.54 -9.44
C GLY A 265 10.16 -11.40 -9.99
N VAL A 266 10.46 -10.96 -11.23
CA VAL A 266 9.66 -9.93 -11.92
C VAL A 266 8.25 -10.44 -12.16
N GLY A 267 8.09 -11.67 -12.69
CA GLY A 267 6.79 -12.28 -12.93
C GLY A 267 5.92 -12.37 -11.67
N ARG A 268 6.49 -12.81 -10.54
CA ARG A 268 5.77 -12.86 -9.24
C ARG A 268 5.32 -11.47 -8.80
N ASN A 269 6.17 -10.47 -8.93
CA ASN A 269 5.83 -9.09 -8.57
C ASN A 269 4.73 -8.53 -9.47
N LEU A 270 4.77 -8.76 -10.76
CA LEU A 270 3.68 -8.37 -11.66
C LEU A 270 2.36 -9.05 -11.27
N LEU A 271 2.39 -10.36 -10.98
CA LEU A 271 1.19 -11.09 -10.56
C LEU A 271 0.60 -10.52 -9.27
N VAL A 272 1.42 -10.28 -8.23
CA VAL A 272 0.94 -9.72 -6.96
C VAL A 272 0.36 -8.32 -7.17
N PHE A 273 1.03 -7.47 -7.94
CA PHE A 273 0.57 -6.12 -8.22
C PHE A 273 -0.78 -6.11 -8.95
N PHE A 274 -0.89 -6.85 -10.05
CA PHE A 274 -2.13 -6.89 -10.84
C PHE A 274 -3.24 -7.67 -10.11
N TYR A 275 -2.91 -8.72 -9.35
CA TYR A 275 -3.88 -9.38 -8.48
C TYR A 275 -4.54 -8.39 -7.52
N ALA A 276 -3.74 -7.57 -6.83
CA ALA A 276 -4.25 -6.55 -5.92
C ALA A 276 -5.11 -5.50 -6.64
N LEU A 277 -4.69 -5.02 -7.81
CA LEU A 277 -5.48 -4.07 -8.60
C LEU A 277 -6.84 -4.66 -9.02
N TYR A 278 -6.85 -5.90 -9.51
CA TYR A 278 -8.10 -6.56 -9.89
C TYR A 278 -8.96 -6.91 -8.68
N ALA A 279 -8.38 -7.25 -7.54
CA ALA A 279 -9.12 -7.40 -6.29
C ALA A 279 -9.81 -6.09 -5.86
N ILE A 280 -9.13 -4.94 -5.94
CA ILE A 280 -9.73 -3.61 -5.67
C ILE A 280 -10.85 -3.31 -6.68
N ARG A 281 -10.67 -3.62 -7.97
CA ARG A 281 -11.73 -3.47 -8.97
C ARG A 281 -12.95 -4.33 -8.63
N GLY A 282 -12.74 -5.58 -8.22
CA GLY A 282 -13.80 -6.49 -7.80
C GLY A 282 -14.48 -6.08 -6.51
N LEU A 283 -13.74 -5.54 -5.53
CA LEU A 283 -14.34 -4.88 -4.37
C LEU A 283 -15.26 -3.74 -4.79
N GLY A 284 -14.87 -2.96 -5.80
CA GLY A 284 -15.74 -1.94 -6.40
C GLY A 284 -17.03 -2.50 -6.97
N VAL A 285 -16.98 -3.67 -7.61
CA VAL A 285 -18.16 -4.41 -8.11
C VAL A 285 -19.02 -4.89 -6.94
N LEU A 286 -18.42 -5.49 -5.92
CA LEU A 286 -19.13 -5.95 -4.72
C LEU A 286 -19.85 -4.79 -4.00
N VAL A 287 -19.16 -3.66 -3.79
CA VAL A 287 -19.76 -2.45 -3.18
C VAL A 287 -20.88 -1.88 -4.04
N TRP A 288 -20.85 -2.11 -5.36
CA TRP A 288 -21.91 -1.67 -6.24
C TRP A 288 -23.16 -2.56 -6.14
N PHE A 289 -23.00 -3.88 -5.97
CA PHE A 289 -24.10 -4.83 -5.80
C PHE A 289 -24.65 -4.86 -4.35
N LEU A 290 -23.76 -4.73 -3.36
CA LEU A 290 -24.13 -4.81 -1.95
C LEU A 290 -24.31 -3.40 -1.37
N ALA A 291 -25.28 -3.25 -0.47
CA ALA A 291 -25.40 -2.01 0.28
C ALA A 291 -24.11 -1.74 1.08
N PRO A 292 -23.65 -0.48 1.16
CA PRO A 292 -22.41 -0.15 1.90
C PRO A 292 -22.42 -0.59 3.37
N SER A 293 -23.61 -0.64 3.99
CA SER A 293 -23.82 -1.16 5.35
C SER A 293 -23.57 -2.66 5.46
N ALA A 294 -24.01 -3.46 4.48
CA ALA A 294 -23.74 -4.89 4.46
C ALA A 294 -22.25 -5.19 4.33
N MET A 295 -21.54 -4.44 3.47
CA MET A 295 -20.09 -4.57 3.31
C MET A 295 -19.35 -4.23 4.60
N ALA A 296 -19.71 -3.12 5.26
CA ALA A 296 -19.12 -2.72 6.53
C ALA A 296 -19.36 -3.75 7.62
N MET A 297 -20.56 -4.34 7.66
CA MET A 297 -20.92 -5.40 8.60
C MET A 297 -20.09 -6.66 8.34
N THR A 298 -19.96 -7.10 7.09
CA THR A 298 -19.15 -8.28 6.74
C THR A 298 -17.68 -8.11 7.15
N VAL A 299 -17.09 -6.96 6.86
CA VAL A 299 -15.71 -6.65 7.27
C VAL A 299 -15.59 -6.57 8.78
N GLY A 300 -16.53 -5.91 9.46
CA GLY A 300 -16.57 -5.80 10.92
C GLY A 300 -16.65 -7.15 11.61
N VAL A 301 -17.56 -8.03 11.16
CA VAL A 301 -17.71 -9.39 11.68
C VAL A 301 -16.42 -10.20 11.43
N GLY A 302 -15.84 -10.12 10.23
CA GLY A 302 -14.57 -10.79 9.91
C GLY A 302 -13.44 -10.36 10.83
N LEU A 303 -13.30 -9.05 11.12
CA LEU A 303 -12.31 -8.53 12.06
C LEU A 303 -12.57 -9.04 13.49
N VAL A 304 -13.81 -8.98 13.98
CA VAL A 304 -14.16 -9.49 15.32
C VAL A 304 -13.83 -10.98 15.42
N MET A 305 -14.12 -11.77 14.39
CA MET A 305 -13.76 -13.20 14.37
C MET A 305 -12.26 -13.41 14.37
N LEU A 306 -11.48 -12.59 13.65
CA LEU A 306 -10.02 -12.67 13.59
C LEU A 306 -9.37 -12.39 14.96
N PHE A 307 -9.97 -11.51 15.74
CA PHE A 307 -9.50 -11.14 17.09
C PHE A 307 -10.24 -11.86 18.23
N SER A 308 -11.03 -12.89 17.95
CA SER A 308 -11.88 -13.56 18.95
C SER A 308 -11.14 -14.36 20.02
N GLY A 309 -9.82 -14.57 19.90
CA GLY A 309 -9.05 -15.40 20.83
C GLY A 309 -9.23 -16.91 20.65
N PHE A 310 -10.16 -17.37 19.83
CA PHE A 310 -10.41 -18.79 19.54
C PHE A 310 -9.78 -19.20 18.21
N LEU A 311 -8.79 -20.09 18.25
CA LEU A 311 -8.01 -20.51 17.08
C LEU A 311 -8.89 -20.96 15.89
N TRP A 312 -9.91 -21.75 16.15
CA TRP A 312 -10.82 -22.23 15.09
C TRP A 312 -11.61 -21.12 14.43
N ILE A 313 -12.05 -20.12 15.19
CA ILE A 313 -12.76 -18.95 14.66
C ILE A 313 -11.81 -18.10 13.83
N GLN A 314 -10.56 -17.91 14.29
CA GLN A 314 -9.51 -17.19 13.55
C GLN A 314 -9.16 -17.88 12.23
N LEU A 315 -8.98 -19.21 12.23
CA LEU A 315 -8.72 -19.98 11.02
C LEU A 315 -9.90 -19.90 10.03
N PHE A 316 -11.13 -19.96 10.54
CA PHE A 316 -12.32 -19.79 9.71
C PHE A 316 -12.43 -18.37 9.13
N ALA A 317 -12.14 -17.34 9.94
CA ALA A 317 -12.11 -15.96 9.49
C ALA A 317 -11.00 -15.72 8.43
N LEU A 318 -9.81 -16.30 8.62
CA LEU A 318 -8.72 -16.23 7.67
C LEU A 318 -9.08 -16.92 6.35
N ALA A 319 -9.65 -18.12 6.41
CA ALA A 319 -10.12 -18.83 5.21
C ALA A 319 -11.21 -18.03 4.48
N GLY A 320 -12.18 -17.47 5.20
CA GLY A 320 -13.21 -16.59 4.66
C GLY A 320 -12.62 -15.34 4.00
N PHE A 321 -11.62 -14.73 4.61
CA PHE A 321 -10.90 -13.58 4.05
C PHE A 321 -10.16 -13.93 2.74
N LEU A 322 -9.47 -15.06 2.69
CA LEU A 322 -8.80 -15.53 1.48
C LEU A 322 -9.79 -15.82 0.35
N ILE A 323 -10.92 -16.47 0.66
CA ILE A 323 -12.01 -16.71 -0.31
C ILE A 323 -12.57 -15.38 -0.80
N PHE A 324 -12.78 -14.42 0.09
CA PHE A 324 -13.29 -13.09 -0.26
C PHE A 324 -12.33 -12.33 -1.17
N LEU A 325 -11.02 -12.36 -0.90
CA LEU A 325 -10.00 -11.76 -1.75
C LEU A 325 -9.97 -12.43 -3.13
N PHE A 326 -10.02 -13.76 -3.17
CA PHE A 326 -10.04 -14.51 -4.43
C PHE A 326 -11.31 -14.21 -5.24
N ALA A 327 -12.48 -14.24 -4.61
CA ALA A 327 -13.74 -13.87 -5.24
C ALA A 327 -13.73 -12.43 -5.78
N SER A 328 -13.18 -11.50 -4.99
CA SER A 328 -12.99 -10.12 -5.43
C SER A 328 -12.10 -10.04 -6.66
N PHE A 329 -10.97 -10.76 -6.70
CA PHE A 329 -10.10 -10.82 -7.86
C PHE A 329 -10.84 -11.35 -9.10
N VAL A 330 -11.55 -12.47 -8.98
CA VAL A 330 -12.31 -13.09 -10.08
C VAL A 330 -13.40 -12.14 -10.61
N LEU A 331 -14.14 -11.48 -9.71
CA LEU A 331 -15.14 -10.48 -10.09
C LEU A 331 -14.52 -9.27 -10.78
N GLY A 332 -13.38 -8.79 -10.29
CA GLY A 332 -12.67 -7.66 -10.90
C GLY A 332 -12.11 -7.99 -12.28
N LEU A 333 -11.59 -9.20 -12.44
CA LEU A 333 -11.12 -9.71 -13.73
C LEU A 333 -12.30 -9.92 -14.69
N GLY A 334 -13.38 -10.53 -14.23
CA GLY A 334 -14.61 -10.74 -15.02
C GLY A 334 -15.29 -9.44 -15.47
N ASP A 335 -15.22 -8.37 -14.64
CA ASP A 335 -15.76 -7.06 -15.01
C ASP A 335 -15.06 -6.42 -16.23
N THR A 336 -13.86 -6.91 -16.59
CA THR A 336 -13.14 -6.48 -17.81
C THR A 336 -13.90 -6.85 -19.07
N TRP A 337 -14.55 -8.01 -19.11
CA TRP A 337 -15.30 -8.49 -20.27
C TRP A 337 -16.82 -8.38 -20.12
N ALA A 338 -17.31 -8.64 -18.93
CA ALA A 338 -18.75 -8.70 -18.68
C ALA A 338 -19.40 -7.33 -18.48
N ASP A 339 -18.62 -6.31 -18.08
CA ASP A 339 -19.08 -4.96 -17.75
C ASP A 339 -20.38 -4.97 -16.91
N TRP A 340 -20.33 -5.72 -15.80
CA TRP A 340 -21.47 -5.98 -14.92
C TRP A 340 -22.25 -4.72 -14.56
N ARG A 341 -21.54 -3.62 -14.32
CA ARG A 341 -22.08 -2.34 -13.86
C ARG A 341 -22.84 -1.56 -14.93
N ARG A 342 -22.67 -1.90 -16.23
CA ARG A 342 -23.45 -1.32 -17.33
C ARG A 342 -24.68 -2.14 -17.66
N ARG A 343 -24.61 -3.47 -17.49
CA ARG A 343 -25.70 -4.39 -17.84
C ARG A 343 -26.84 -4.34 -16.84
N VAL A 344 -26.52 -4.16 -15.55
CA VAL A 344 -27.51 -4.06 -14.47
C VAL A 344 -27.68 -2.59 -14.10
N ARG A 345 -28.27 -1.77 -14.96
CA ARG A 345 -28.80 -0.49 -14.53
C ARG A 345 -30.01 -0.77 -13.66
N PRO A 346 -30.09 -0.29 -12.40
CA PRO A 346 -31.35 -0.30 -11.70
C PRO A 346 -32.31 0.52 -12.56
N THR A 347 -33.39 -0.09 -13.00
CA THR A 347 -34.57 0.60 -13.50
C THR A 347 -34.99 1.56 -12.40
N ALA A 348 -34.80 2.87 -12.65
CA ALA A 348 -35.22 3.94 -11.76
C ALA A 348 -36.75 3.95 -11.64
#